data_b56624cf08556b5774e57ea90b4f845f
#
_entry.id   b56624cf08556b5774e57ea90b4f845f
#
_cell.length_a   1.000
_cell.length_b   1.000
_cell.length_c   1.000
_cell.angle_alpha   90.00
_cell.angle_beta   90.00
_cell.angle_gamma   90.00
#
_symmetry.space_group_name_H-M   'P 1'
#
loop_
_entity.id
_entity.type
_entity.pdbx_description
1 polymer ?
#
loop_
_entity_poly.entity_id
_entity_poly.type
_entity_poly.pdbx_seq_one_letter_code
_entity_poly.pdbx_strand_id
1 'polypeptide(L)'
;MFNKENFVEASFIDTERKNIEVLTKSDDGKSVIPTIIPFDETNHMFKELMDIKTLDELHEDTHNKKKLEGELYKEQAIAFAKEAGLVAEENKSDIVTKLIEYITKNTNNEDELFALKLGLFEVTEIKDSEDIELKKSLRQSKTKAEVLLNALKIICK
;
A
#
# COMPACT_ATOMS: atom_id res chain seq x y z
N MET A 1 -7.84 -16.95 -19.15
CA MET A 1 -6.89 -18.05 -18.95
C MET A 1 -5.51 -17.45 -18.76
N PHE A 2 -4.87 -17.69 -17.61
CA PHE A 2 -3.54 -17.20 -17.31
C PHE A 2 -2.50 -18.09 -17.96
N ASN A 3 -1.46 -17.51 -18.52
CA ASN A 3 -0.30 -18.25 -19.00
C ASN A 3 0.97 -17.42 -18.79
N LYS A 4 2.14 -18.04 -18.91
CA LYS A 4 3.44 -17.39 -18.67
C LYS A 4 3.73 -16.21 -19.61
N GLU A 5 3.09 -16.17 -20.78
CA GLU A 5 3.35 -15.12 -21.80
C GLU A 5 2.55 -13.86 -21.50
N ASN A 6 1.31 -13.99 -21.00
CA ASN A 6 0.45 -12.85 -20.66
C ASN A 6 0.51 -12.43 -19.20
N PHE A 7 1.08 -13.24 -18.31
CA PHE A 7 1.20 -12.94 -16.90
C PHE A 7 2.14 -11.75 -16.66
N VAL A 8 1.74 -10.84 -15.79
CA VAL A 8 2.54 -9.67 -15.37
C VAL A 8 2.89 -9.77 -13.89
N GLU A 9 1.87 -9.84 -13.04
CA GLU A 9 2.01 -9.80 -11.59
C GLU A 9 0.80 -10.44 -10.91
N ALA A 10 0.98 -10.93 -9.69
CA ALA A 10 -0.12 -11.31 -8.82
C ALA A 10 0.20 -10.92 -7.37
N SER A 11 -0.83 -10.48 -6.63
CA SER A 11 -0.68 -10.12 -5.22
C SER A 11 -2.00 -10.27 -4.47
N PHE A 12 -1.95 -10.55 -3.16
CA PHE A 12 -3.14 -10.46 -2.32
C PHE A 12 -3.56 -9.00 -2.15
N ILE A 13 -4.86 -8.73 -2.34
CA ILE A 13 -5.42 -7.38 -2.25
C ILE A 13 -6.07 -7.08 -0.91
N ASP A 14 -6.42 -8.11 -0.14
CA ASP A 14 -7.03 -7.95 1.18
C ASP A 14 -6.14 -8.52 2.28
N THR A 15 -6.47 -8.13 3.51
CA THR A 15 -5.70 -8.51 4.70
C THR A 15 -5.90 -9.94 5.13
N GLU A 16 -7.09 -10.44 4.87
CA GLU A 16 -7.45 -11.81 5.18
C GLU A 16 -6.91 -12.79 4.14
N ARG A 17 -6.27 -12.26 3.08
CA ARG A 17 -5.70 -13.01 1.97
C ARG A 17 -6.71 -13.95 1.30
N LYS A 18 -7.94 -13.44 1.14
CA LYS A 18 -9.04 -14.18 0.49
C LYS A 18 -9.10 -13.95 -1.00
N ASN A 19 -8.57 -12.81 -1.46
CA ASN A 19 -8.63 -12.43 -2.86
C ASN A 19 -7.25 -12.06 -3.38
N ILE A 20 -6.99 -12.46 -4.62
CA ILE A 20 -5.75 -12.22 -5.34
C ILE A 20 -6.09 -11.38 -6.58
N GLU A 21 -5.41 -10.27 -6.77
CA GLU A 21 -5.38 -9.56 -8.05
C GLU A 21 -4.31 -10.16 -8.92
N VAL A 22 -4.67 -10.54 -10.13
CA VAL A 22 -3.76 -11.02 -11.17
C VAL A 22 -3.77 -10.02 -12.32
N LEU A 23 -2.63 -9.49 -12.65
CA LEU A 23 -2.43 -8.59 -13.78
C LEU A 23 -1.95 -9.38 -14.99
N THR A 24 -2.65 -9.25 -16.11
CA THR A 24 -2.28 -9.88 -17.38
C THR A 24 -2.20 -8.86 -18.50
N LYS A 25 -1.38 -9.13 -19.51
CA LYS A 25 -1.36 -8.32 -20.74
C LYS A 25 -2.61 -8.63 -21.56
N SER A 26 -3.16 -7.60 -22.18
CA SER A 26 -4.17 -7.75 -23.23
C SER A 26 -3.59 -8.48 -24.45
N ASP A 27 -4.45 -9.03 -25.31
CA ASP A 27 -4.03 -9.77 -26.51
C ASP A 27 -3.17 -8.93 -27.47
N ASP A 28 -3.37 -7.62 -27.50
CA ASP A 28 -2.56 -6.67 -28.29
C ASP A 28 -1.29 -6.20 -27.56
N GLY A 29 -1.06 -6.64 -26.32
CA GLY A 29 0.08 -6.29 -25.48
C GLY A 29 0.16 -4.83 -25.03
N LYS A 30 -0.86 -4.01 -25.31
CA LYS A 30 -0.83 -2.55 -25.05
C LYS A 30 -1.40 -2.15 -23.71
N SER A 31 -2.17 -3.03 -23.09
CA SER A 31 -2.86 -2.77 -21.84
C SER A 31 -2.61 -3.88 -20.84
N VAL A 32 -2.78 -3.57 -19.55
CA VAL A 32 -2.77 -4.54 -18.48
C VAL A 32 -4.20 -4.68 -17.97
N ILE A 33 -4.66 -5.91 -17.82
CA ILE A 33 -6.03 -6.25 -17.41
C ILE A 33 -5.96 -6.82 -16.00
N PRO A 34 -6.56 -6.16 -15.01
CA PRO A 34 -6.70 -6.72 -13.66
C PRO A 34 -7.82 -7.76 -13.62
N THR A 35 -7.57 -8.87 -12.96
CA THR A 35 -8.57 -9.91 -12.68
C THR A 35 -8.49 -10.29 -11.21
N ILE A 36 -9.61 -10.23 -10.50
CA ILE A 36 -9.67 -10.64 -9.09
C ILE A 36 -10.17 -12.07 -9.02
N ILE A 37 -9.41 -12.93 -8.35
CA ILE A 37 -9.77 -14.34 -8.13
C ILE A 37 -9.78 -14.66 -6.64
N PRO A 38 -10.66 -15.57 -6.18
CA PRO A 38 -10.63 -16.02 -4.80
C PRO A 38 -9.39 -16.90 -4.54
N PHE A 39 -8.85 -16.81 -3.34
CA PHE A 39 -7.85 -17.75 -2.83
C PHE A 39 -8.57 -19.05 -2.43
N ASP A 40 -8.80 -19.91 -3.40
CA ASP A 40 -9.55 -21.15 -3.26
C ASP A 40 -8.95 -22.22 -4.16
N GLU A 41 -8.43 -23.28 -3.56
CA GLU A 41 -7.81 -24.42 -4.27
C GLU A 41 -8.77 -25.15 -5.21
N THR A 42 -10.08 -24.97 -5.06
CA THR A 42 -11.07 -25.55 -5.99
C THR A 42 -11.28 -24.67 -7.22
N ASN A 43 -10.91 -23.39 -7.15
CA ASN A 43 -11.05 -22.45 -8.25
C ASN A 43 -10.04 -22.73 -9.37
N HIS A 44 -10.53 -22.85 -10.61
CA HIS A 44 -9.68 -23.20 -11.76
C HIS A 44 -8.65 -22.11 -12.08
N MET A 45 -9.02 -20.83 -11.93
CA MET A 45 -8.10 -19.72 -12.18
C MET A 45 -6.99 -19.66 -11.12
N PHE A 46 -7.29 -20.04 -9.88
CA PHE A 46 -6.26 -20.16 -8.84
C PHE A 46 -5.27 -21.30 -9.18
N LYS A 47 -5.75 -22.42 -9.70
CA LYS A 47 -4.87 -23.50 -10.16
C LYS A 47 -3.97 -23.05 -11.31
N GLU A 48 -4.53 -22.35 -12.31
CA GLU A 48 -3.74 -21.78 -13.40
C GLU A 48 -2.65 -20.82 -12.89
N LEU A 49 -2.96 -20.01 -11.87
CA LEU A 49 -1.99 -19.14 -11.22
C LEU A 49 -0.88 -19.94 -10.54
N MET A 50 -1.21 -21.01 -9.84
CA MET A 50 -0.23 -21.86 -9.15
C MET A 50 0.68 -22.67 -10.13
N ASP A 51 0.26 -22.86 -11.37
CA ASP A 51 1.11 -23.40 -12.43
C ASP A 51 2.17 -22.38 -12.94
N ILE A 52 1.95 -21.10 -12.67
CA ILE A 52 2.83 -20.00 -13.08
C ILE A 52 3.73 -19.57 -11.92
N LYS A 53 3.19 -19.52 -10.71
CA LYS A 53 3.79 -18.93 -9.52
C LYS A 53 3.50 -19.76 -8.28
N THR A 54 4.49 -19.95 -7.44
CA THR A 54 4.32 -20.61 -6.14
C THR A 54 3.61 -19.71 -5.13
N LEU A 55 3.05 -20.29 -4.09
CA LEU A 55 2.44 -19.53 -3.00
C LEU A 55 3.43 -18.63 -2.26
N ASP A 56 4.67 -19.10 -2.08
CA ASP A 56 5.74 -18.32 -1.44
C ASP A 56 6.11 -17.08 -2.27
N GLU A 57 6.24 -17.24 -3.59
CA GLU A 57 6.46 -16.12 -4.51
C GLU A 57 5.29 -15.13 -4.49
N LEU A 58 4.05 -15.61 -4.40
CA LEU A 58 2.87 -14.74 -4.28
C LEU A 58 2.89 -13.93 -2.97
N HIS A 59 3.32 -14.52 -1.88
CA HIS A 59 3.48 -13.82 -0.60
C HIS A 59 4.62 -12.79 -0.66
N GLU A 60 5.74 -13.13 -1.29
CA GLU A 60 6.87 -12.23 -1.49
C GLU A 60 6.49 -11.02 -2.36
N ASP A 61 5.82 -11.25 -3.47
CA ASP A 61 5.33 -10.16 -4.35
C ASP A 61 4.37 -9.22 -3.61
N THR A 62 3.45 -9.80 -2.83
CA THR A 62 2.52 -9.02 -2.02
C THR A 62 3.26 -8.15 -1.00
N HIS A 63 4.29 -8.68 -0.36
CA HIS A 63 5.13 -7.95 0.56
C HIS A 63 5.88 -6.81 -0.13
N ASN A 64 6.51 -7.10 -1.27
CA ASN A 64 7.27 -6.12 -2.05
C ASN A 64 6.37 -5.01 -2.59
N LYS A 65 5.17 -5.33 -3.08
CA LYS A 65 4.17 -4.34 -3.52
C LYS A 65 3.80 -3.38 -2.40
N LYS A 66 3.49 -3.90 -1.22
CA LYS A 66 3.15 -3.07 -0.04
C LYS A 66 4.32 -2.19 0.42
N LYS A 67 5.54 -2.70 0.33
CA LYS A 67 6.75 -1.92 0.63
C LYS A 67 6.92 -0.75 -0.34
N LEU A 68 6.77 -1.00 -1.64
CA LEU A 68 6.85 0.05 -2.67
C LEU A 68 5.74 1.10 -2.50
N GLU A 69 4.52 0.67 -2.18
CA GLU A 69 3.41 1.59 -1.86
C GLU A 69 3.75 2.46 -0.63
N GLY A 70 4.32 1.86 0.41
CA GLY A 70 4.76 2.59 1.60
C GLY A 70 5.83 3.64 1.29
N GLU A 71 6.84 3.29 0.50
CA GLU A 71 7.88 4.24 0.09
C GLU A 71 7.31 5.38 -0.77
N LEU A 72 6.37 5.09 -1.67
CA LEU A 72 5.68 6.10 -2.45
C LEU A 72 4.90 7.08 -1.56
N TYR A 73 4.15 6.57 -0.59
CA TYR A 73 3.42 7.41 0.37
C TYR A 73 4.34 8.22 1.26
N LYS A 74 5.48 7.66 1.66
CA LYS A 74 6.52 8.37 2.39
C LYS A 74 7.07 9.54 1.58
N GLU A 75 7.43 9.30 0.31
CA GLU A 75 7.92 10.35 -0.57
C GLU A 75 6.89 11.47 -0.77
N GLN A 76 5.63 11.12 -0.99
CA GLN A 76 4.53 12.08 -1.10
C GLN A 76 4.34 12.89 0.18
N ALA A 77 4.41 12.24 1.34
CA ALA A 77 4.31 12.91 2.63
C ALA A 77 5.47 13.89 2.87
N ILE A 78 6.70 13.52 2.52
CA ILE A 78 7.89 14.37 2.63
C ILE A 78 7.80 15.54 1.64
N ALA A 79 7.41 15.30 0.39
CA ALA A 79 7.23 16.34 -0.61
C ALA A 79 6.18 17.36 -0.15
N PHE A 80 5.06 16.91 0.36
CA PHE A 80 4.02 17.76 0.93
C PHE A 80 4.53 18.59 2.10
N ALA A 81 5.28 17.98 3.02
CA ALA A 81 5.88 18.69 4.16
C ALA A 81 6.84 19.81 3.70
N LYS A 82 7.62 19.55 2.65
CA LYS A 82 8.53 20.56 2.05
C LYS A 82 7.76 21.71 1.39
N GLU A 83 6.74 21.40 0.58
CA GLU A 83 5.90 22.42 -0.08
C GLU A 83 5.14 23.29 0.94
N ALA A 84 4.72 22.71 2.04
CA ALA A 84 4.05 23.42 3.12
C ALA A 84 5.00 24.21 4.03
N GLY A 85 6.32 24.16 3.80
CA GLY A 85 7.32 24.84 4.64
C GLY A 85 7.48 24.23 6.04
N LEU A 86 7.12 22.95 6.20
CA LEU A 86 6.97 22.27 7.48
C LEU A 86 8.24 21.53 7.94
N VAL A 87 9.38 21.84 7.35
CA VAL A 87 10.69 21.27 7.73
C VAL A 87 11.16 21.78 9.11
N ALA A 88 10.41 22.71 9.71
CA ALA A 88 10.68 23.22 11.06
C ALA A 88 9.38 23.20 11.89
N GLU A 89 9.48 22.73 13.09
CA GLU A 89 8.54 22.41 14.16
C GLU A 89 7.31 23.35 14.41
N GLU A 90 7.04 24.38 13.63
CA GLU A 90 6.23 25.51 14.08
C GLU A 90 4.74 25.51 13.70
N ASN A 91 4.22 24.66 12.80
CA ASN A 91 2.79 24.72 12.43
C ASN A 91 2.12 23.36 12.19
N LYS A 92 2.01 22.55 13.25
CA LYS A 92 1.36 21.25 13.20
C LYS A 92 -0.13 21.27 12.79
N SER A 93 -0.85 22.39 13.04
CA SER A 93 -2.28 22.50 12.68
C SER A 93 -2.49 22.73 11.18
N ASP A 94 -1.61 23.50 10.53
CA ASP A 94 -1.70 23.75 9.09
C ASP A 94 -1.30 22.52 8.27
N ILE A 95 -0.39 21.70 8.81
CA ILE A 95 -0.05 20.40 8.25
C ILE A 95 -1.29 19.52 8.19
N VAL A 96 -2.01 19.40 9.29
CA VAL A 96 -3.21 18.56 9.40
C VAL A 96 -4.27 19.03 8.41
N THR A 97 -4.51 20.35 8.33
CA THR A 97 -5.54 20.90 7.44
C THR A 97 -5.18 20.66 5.97
N LYS A 98 -3.94 20.94 5.56
CA LYS A 98 -3.50 20.73 4.17
C LYS A 98 -3.37 19.24 3.80
N LEU A 99 -2.98 18.38 4.74
CA LEU A 99 -3.03 16.93 4.55
C LEU A 99 -4.46 16.46 4.38
N ILE A 100 -5.41 16.94 5.19
CA ILE A 100 -6.82 16.63 5.06
C ILE A 100 -7.35 17.07 3.69
N GLU A 101 -7.02 18.28 3.23
CA GLU A 101 -7.41 18.78 1.91
C GLU A 101 -6.83 17.93 0.76
N TYR A 102 -5.54 17.57 0.85
CA TYR A 102 -4.88 16.72 -0.14
C TYR A 102 -5.50 15.33 -0.23
N ILE A 103 -5.85 14.75 0.91
CA ILE A 103 -6.35 13.38 1.02
C ILE A 103 -7.85 13.30 0.76
N THR A 104 -8.64 14.32 1.11
CA THR A 104 -10.07 14.38 0.79
C THR A 104 -10.30 14.41 -0.73
N LYS A 105 -9.31 14.84 -1.49
CA LYS A 105 -9.34 14.79 -2.96
C LYS A 105 -9.05 13.41 -3.56
N ASN A 106 -8.52 12.45 -2.78
CA ASN A 106 -7.94 11.21 -3.29
C ASN A 106 -8.42 9.91 -2.64
N THR A 107 -9.70 9.77 -2.30
CA THR A 107 -10.38 8.51 -1.95
C THR A 107 -10.57 8.11 -0.48
N ASN A 108 -11.78 7.54 -0.21
CA ASN A 108 -12.29 7.07 1.07
C ASN A 108 -12.55 5.55 1.05
N ASN A 109 -11.57 4.71 0.75
CA ASN A 109 -11.75 3.27 0.79
C ASN A 109 -11.04 2.68 2.01
N GLU A 110 -11.73 1.88 2.84
CA GLU A 110 -11.17 1.25 4.04
C GLU A 110 -10.04 0.27 3.68
N ASP A 111 -10.17 -0.44 2.56
CA ASP A 111 -9.17 -1.38 2.07
C ASP A 111 -7.86 -0.66 1.69
N GLU A 112 -7.97 0.52 1.06
CA GLU A 112 -6.81 1.35 0.76
C GLU A 112 -6.13 1.89 2.02
N LEU A 113 -6.90 2.24 3.07
CA LEU A 113 -6.36 2.70 4.34
C LEU A 113 -5.53 1.62 5.02
N PHE A 114 -5.97 0.38 4.93
CA PHE A 114 -5.25 -0.73 5.51
C PHE A 114 -3.97 -1.05 4.71
N ALA A 115 -4.05 -1.09 3.39
CA ALA A 115 -2.89 -1.28 2.51
C ALA A 115 -1.83 -0.18 2.75
N LEU A 116 -2.26 1.08 2.87
CA LEU A 116 -1.40 2.21 3.23
C LEU A 116 -0.67 1.98 4.56
N LYS A 117 -1.39 1.57 5.61
CA LYS A 117 -0.76 1.28 6.91
C LYS A 117 0.28 0.17 6.80
N LEU A 118 -0.05 -0.93 6.14
CA LEU A 118 0.87 -2.04 5.97
C LEU A 118 2.12 -1.64 5.20
N GLY A 119 1.97 -0.90 4.10
CA GLY A 119 3.10 -0.40 3.33
C GLY A 119 4.00 0.50 4.16
N LEU A 120 3.42 1.41 4.94
CA LEU A 120 4.20 2.29 5.82
C LEU A 120 4.95 1.54 6.92
N PHE A 121 4.41 0.44 7.46
CA PHE A 121 5.14 -0.38 8.43
C PHE A 121 6.33 -1.15 7.84
N GLU A 122 6.45 -1.25 6.52
CA GLU A 122 7.63 -1.80 5.85
C GLU A 122 8.73 -0.74 5.60
N VAL A 123 8.40 0.55 5.75
CA VAL A 123 9.39 1.64 5.67
C VAL A 123 10.37 1.54 6.83
N THR A 124 11.67 1.55 6.55
CA THR A 124 12.74 1.31 7.53
C THR A 124 12.64 2.23 8.74
N GLU A 125 12.44 3.53 8.54
CA GLU A 125 12.36 4.52 9.62
C GLU A 125 11.17 4.26 10.55
N ILE A 126 10.04 3.76 10.01
CA ILE A 126 8.88 3.40 10.81
C ILE A 126 9.08 2.05 11.47
N LYS A 127 9.60 1.06 10.73
CA LYS A 127 9.83 -0.29 11.22
C LYS A 127 10.79 -0.29 12.41
N ASP A 128 11.90 0.42 12.29
CA ASP A 128 12.99 0.45 13.27
C ASP A 128 12.78 1.51 14.36
N SER A 129 11.76 2.37 14.25
CA SER A 129 11.44 3.36 15.29
C SER A 129 11.15 2.69 16.63
N GLU A 130 11.73 3.22 17.69
CA GLU A 130 11.46 2.82 19.09
C GLU A 130 10.21 3.49 19.67
N ASP A 131 9.58 4.43 18.96
CA ASP A 131 8.40 5.15 19.41
C ASP A 131 7.12 4.30 19.34
N ILE A 132 6.91 3.52 20.39
CA ILE A 132 5.77 2.60 20.49
C ILE A 132 4.43 3.34 20.44
N GLU A 133 4.35 4.54 21.04
CA GLU A 133 3.09 5.31 21.08
C GLU A 133 2.74 5.87 19.70
N LEU A 134 3.70 6.37 18.95
CA LEU A 134 3.45 6.80 17.57
C LEU A 134 3.11 5.62 16.65
N LYS A 135 3.79 4.47 16.80
CA LYS A 135 3.43 3.25 16.07
C LYS A 135 2.01 2.78 16.39
N LYS A 136 1.59 2.88 17.64
CA LYS A 136 0.22 2.56 18.06
C LYS A 136 -0.78 3.54 17.46
N SER A 137 -0.49 4.84 17.49
CA SER A 137 -1.32 5.88 16.89
C SER A 137 -1.47 5.66 15.37
N LEU A 138 -0.38 5.29 14.68
CA LEU A 138 -0.41 4.94 13.25
C LEU A 138 -1.34 3.75 12.97
N ARG A 139 -1.28 2.68 13.77
CA ARG A 139 -2.17 1.52 13.64
C ARG A 139 -3.63 1.86 13.88
N GLN A 140 -3.92 2.74 14.86
CA GLN A 140 -5.27 3.14 15.27
C GLN A 140 -5.88 4.23 14.39
N SER A 141 -5.11 4.85 13.50
CA SER A 141 -5.57 5.90 12.58
C SER A 141 -6.76 5.42 11.75
N LYS A 142 -7.78 6.25 11.63
CA LYS A 142 -9.05 5.94 10.93
C LYS A 142 -9.17 6.62 9.57
N THR A 143 -8.28 7.56 9.27
CA THR A 143 -8.25 8.29 8.01
C THR A 143 -6.86 8.28 7.40
N LYS A 144 -6.76 8.43 6.09
CA LYS A 144 -5.46 8.56 5.39
C LYS A 144 -4.65 9.74 5.94
N ALA A 145 -5.32 10.84 6.30
CA ALA A 145 -4.68 12.00 6.90
C ALA A 145 -3.98 11.67 8.22
N GLU A 146 -4.70 10.98 9.11
CA GLU A 146 -4.12 10.54 10.39
C GLU A 146 -2.95 9.57 10.19
N VAL A 147 -3.07 8.64 9.24
CA VAL A 147 -2.01 7.68 8.91
C VAL A 147 -0.76 8.43 8.45
N LEU A 148 -0.88 9.32 7.47
CA LEU A 148 0.25 10.07 6.95
C LEU A 148 0.85 11.02 7.99
N LEU A 149 0.01 11.69 8.80
CA LEU A 149 0.49 12.53 9.89
C LEU A 149 1.31 11.76 10.92
N ASN A 150 0.82 10.59 11.35
CA ASN A 150 1.52 9.77 12.32
C ASN A 150 2.80 9.16 11.73
N ALA A 151 2.78 8.77 10.45
CA ALA A 151 3.97 8.34 9.73
C ALA A 151 5.02 9.45 9.64
N LEU A 152 4.63 10.67 9.27
CA LEU A 152 5.52 11.84 9.23
C LEU A 152 6.17 12.15 10.58
N LYS A 153 5.42 12.06 11.67
CA LYS A 153 5.96 12.26 13.03
C LYS A 153 7.07 11.25 13.36
N ILE A 154 7.02 10.05 12.80
CA ILE A 154 8.07 9.04 12.97
C ILE A 154 9.25 9.31 12.04
N ILE A 155 8.99 9.58 10.76
CA ILE A 155 10.02 9.75 9.72
C ILE A 155 10.85 11.02 9.93
N CYS A 156 10.24 12.09 10.44
CA CYS A 156 10.88 13.40 10.59
C CYS A 156 11.49 13.64 11.99
N LYS A 157 11.57 12.58 12.84
CA LYS A 157 12.34 12.62 14.09
C LYS A 157 13.81 12.39 13.82
#